data_0f541bb8216dadfa6f018b60c0ed3097
#
_entry.id   0f541bb8216dadfa6f018b60c0ed3097
#
_cell.length_a   1.000
_cell.length_b   1.000
_cell.length_c   1.000
_cell.angle_alpha   90.00
_cell.angle_beta   90.00
_cell.angle_gamma   90.00
#
_symmetry.space_group_name_H-M   'P 1'
#
loop_
_entity.id
_entity.type
_entity.pdbx_description
1 polymer ?
#
loop_
_entity_poly.entity_id
_entity_poly.type
_entity_poly.pdbx_seq_one_letter_code
_entity_poly.pdbx_strand_id
1 'polypeptide(L)'
;VLEDFKSKVGQHIEILELEQFGNSLFIDGEIQVATTDEHLYSSTFVGAGLNLNKNNERAAIIGGGDGGVARECISKNFNFIDWYELDSEVVDVCNKHLGDIGKKATEKNSVKCVWGDAFQSIKSIKDDTYDHIFVDLNDDQFCIDLAAKNMDSMIRILKPKGVITAQVGSQDKKPKQVDNWLNVFNHHFGNAKLSRVYIPSFDCSWNFSSSINH
;
A
#
# COMPACT_ATOMS: atom_id res chain seq x y z
N VAL A 1 -21.67 13.76 -0.97
CA VAL A 1 -20.28 14.23 -0.73
C VAL A 1 -20.15 14.54 0.75
N LEU A 2 -19.19 13.90 1.43
CA LEU A 2 -18.90 14.14 2.85
C LEU A 2 -17.69 15.08 3.01
N GLU A 3 -16.68 14.95 2.14
CA GLU A 3 -15.52 15.83 2.03
C GLU A 3 -15.16 16.03 0.56
N ASP A 4 -14.65 17.22 0.24
CA ASP A 4 -14.18 17.60 -1.09
C ASP A 4 -13.19 18.77 -0.93
N PHE A 5 -11.89 18.50 -1.12
CA PHE A 5 -10.86 19.50 -0.96
C PHE A 5 -9.56 19.13 -1.69
N LYS A 6 -8.71 20.14 -1.88
CA LYS A 6 -7.34 19.95 -2.37
C LYS A 6 -6.38 19.95 -1.20
N SER A 7 -5.64 18.85 -1.03
CA SER A 7 -4.65 18.71 0.05
C SER A 7 -3.42 19.60 -0.16
N LYS A 8 -2.61 19.75 0.88
CA LYS A 8 -1.36 20.54 0.84
C LYS A 8 -0.33 19.98 -0.12
N VAL A 9 -0.35 18.66 -0.39
CA VAL A 9 0.52 18.03 -1.38
C VAL A 9 -0.03 18.11 -2.80
N GLY A 10 -1.26 18.64 -2.96
CA GLY A 10 -1.83 18.96 -4.26
C GLY A 10 -2.81 17.93 -4.79
N GLN A 11 -3.14 16.87 -4.07
CA GLN A 11 -4.14 15.87 -4.45
C GLN A 11 -5.56 16.41 -4.24
N HIS A 12 -6.47 16.09 -5.16
CA HIS A 12 -7.91 16.34 -4.96
C HIS A 12 -8.52 15.15 -4.24
N ILE A 13 -9.00 15.37 -3.03
CA ILE A 13 -9.50 14.32 -2.12
C ILE A 13 -11.01 14.49 -1.96
N GLU A 14 -11.73 13.40 -2.19
CA GLU A 14 -13.18 13.35 -2.01
C GLU A 14 -13.54 12.14 -1.16
N ILE A 15 -14.47 12.32 -0.22
CA ILE A 15 -15.19 11.23 0.44
C ILE A 15 -16.62 11.26 0.00
N LEU A 16 -17.05 10.20 -0.69
CA LEU A 16 -18.41 10.04 -1.18
C LEU A 16 -19.10 8.89 -0.44
N GLU A 17 -20.35 9.09 -0.05
CA GLU A 17 -21.22 8.01 0.40
C GLU A 17 -21.89 7.38 -0.82
N LEU A 18 -21.51 6.15 -1.14
CA LEU A 18 -22.05 5.37 -2.25
C LEU A 18 -23.06 4.36 -1.72
N GLU A 19 -24.23 4.27 -2.34
CA GLU A 19 -25.34 3.43 -1.88
C GLU A 19 -24.94 1.95 -1.71
N GLN A 20 -24.12 1.42 -2.65
CA GLN A 20 -23.73 0.01 -2.66
C GLN A 20 -22.41 -0.25 -1.91
N PHE A 21 -21.54 0.75 -1.78
CA PHE A 21 -20.16 0.56 -1.32
C PHE A 21 -19.83 1.30 -0.02
N GLY A 22 -20.81 2.06 0.53
CA GLY A 22 -20.60 2.86 1.73
C GLY A 22 -19.70 4.06 1.47
N ASN A 23 -19.08 4.56 2.53
CA ASN A 23 -18.15 5.68 2.39
C ASN A 23 -16.90 5.24 1.62
N SER A 24 -16.54 6.01 0.63
CA SER A 24 -15.49 5.67 -0.32
C SER A 24 -14.57 6.87 -0.52
N LEU A 25 -13.26 6.61 -0.54
CA LEU A 25 -12.22 7.60 -0.84
C LEU A 25 -11.97 7.65 -2.34
N PHE A 26 -11.94 8.87 -2.86
CA PHE A 26 -11.44 9.17 -4.21
C PHE A 26 -10.26 10.11 -4.11
N ILE A 27 -9.23 9.85 -4.92
CA ILE A 27 -8.09 10.76 -5.11
C ILE A 27 -7.96 11.05 -6.60
N ASP A 28 -7.99 12.32 -6.95
CA ASP A 28 -7.94 12.81 -8.34
C ASP A 28 -8.98 12.13 -9.25
N GLY A 29 -10.18 11.87 -8.68
CA GLY A 29 -11.32 11.25 -9.36
C GLY A 29 -11.27 9.74 -9.51
N GLU A 30 -10.23 9.05 -9.02
CA GLU A 30 -10.13 7.59 -9.01
C GLU A 30 -10.44 7.02 -7.62
N ILE A 31 -11.31 5.99 -7.56
CA ILE A 31 -11.64 5.31 -6.31
C ILE A 31 -10.40 4.59 -5.75
N GLN A 32 -10.11 4.82 -4.48
CA GLN A 32 -8.97 4.22 -3.78
C GLN A 32 -9.41 3.13 -2.80
N VAL A 33 -10.55 3.32 -2.14
CA VAL A 33 -11.06 2.40 -1.14
C VAL A 33 -12.56 2.62 -0.93
N ALA A 34 -13.28 1.55 -0.62
CA ALA A 34 -14.67 1.60 -0.16
C ALA A 34 -14.85 0.77 1.11
N THR A 35 -15.67 1.24 2.04
CA THR A 35 -15.79 0.62 3.37
C THR A 35 -16.34 -0.80 3.36
N THR A 36 -17.12 -1.18 2.33
CA THR A 36 -17.75 -2.50 2.26
C THR A 36 -16.80 -3.61 1.85
N ASP A 37 -15.76 -3.33 1.05
CA ASP A 37 -14.93 -4.35 0.44
C ASP A 37 -13.40 -4.13 0.56
N GLU A 38 -12.99 -3.07 1.28
CA GLU A 38 -11.58 -2.78 1.54
C GLU A 38 -10.82 -3.99 2.09
N HIS A 39 -11.45 -4.79 2.95
CA HIS A 39 -10.83 -5.96 3.56
C HIS A 39 -10.34 -7.00 2.52
N LEU A 40 -10.95 -7.09 1.34
CA LEU A 40 -10.52 -7.97 0.26
C LEU A 40 -9.16 -7.53 -0.28
N TYR A 41 -8.98 -6.22 -0.45
CA TYR A 41 -7.74 -5.61 -0.88
C TYR A 41 -6.62 -5.85 0.13
N SER A 42 -6.77 -5.35 1.35
CA SER A 42 -5.72 -5.38 2.37
C SER A 42 -5.34 -6.80 2.80
N SER A 43 -6.32 -7.71 2.96
CA SER A 43 -6.03 -9.10 3.34
C SER A 43 -5.27 -9.85 2.26
N THR A 44 -5.61 -9.63 0.98
CA THR A 44 -4.88 -10.23 -0.15
C THR A 44 -3.49 -9.65 -0.26
N PHE A 45 -3.34 -8.34 -0.10
CA PHE A 45 -2.06 -7.64 -0.19
C PHE A 45 -1.07 -8.14 0.86
N VAL A 46 -1.42 -8.08 2.13
CA VAL A 46 -0.56 -8.54 3.23
C VAL A 46 -0.35 -10.06 3.17
N GLY A 47 -1.42 -10.81 2.86
CA GLY A 47 -1.36 -12.25 2.68
C GLY A 47 -0.41 -12.69 1.57
N ALA A 48 -0.32 -11.95 0.46
CA ALA A 48 0.61 -12.24 -0.63
C ALA A 48 2.07 -12.24 -0.16
N GLY A 49 2.47 -11.24 0.64
CA GLY A 49 3.80 -11.21 1.26
C GLY A 49 4.03 -12.35 2.24
N LEU A 50 3.08 -12.56 3.16
CA LEU A 50 3.18 -13.61 4.19
C LEU A 50 3.16 -15.04 3.63
N ASN A 51 2.65 -15.25 2.41
CA ASN A 51 2.74 -16.54 1.73
C ASN A 51 4.17 -16.88 1.30
N LEU A 52 5.03 -15.89 1.11
CA LEU A 52 6.44 -16.08 0.77
C LEU A 52 7.36 -16.11 2.00
N ASN A 53 7.06 -15.30 3.01
CA ASN A 53 7.81 -15.27 4.26
C ASN A 53 6.85 -15.03 5.43
N LYS A 54 6.85 -15.93 6.40
CA LYS A 54 5.96 -15.88 7.58
C LYS A 54 6.47 -14.96 8.71
N ASN A 55 7.69 -14.43 8.60
CA ASN A 55 8.23 -13.51 9.61
C ASN A 55 7.40 -12.25 9.65
N ASN A 56 7.02 -11.84 10.86
CA ASN A 56 6.18 -10.67 11.11
C ASN A 56 6.79 -9.76 12.20
N GLU A 57 8.13 -9.74 12.32
CA GLU A 57 8.79 -8.88 13.31
C GLU A 57 8.65 -7.41 12.91
N ARG A 58 8.98 -7.05 11.65
CA ARG A 58 8.94 -5.66 11.23
C ARG A 58 8.51 -5.49 9.77
N ALA A 59 7.56 -4.59 9.55
CA ALA A 59 7.11 -4.18 8.23
C ALA A 59 7.34 -2.68 7.98
N ALA A 60 7.61 -2.32 6.73
CA ALA A 60 7.45 -0.97 6.22
C ALA A 60 6.23 -0.92 5.28
N ILE A 61 5.44 0.14 5.37
CA ILE A 61 4.36 0.44 4.44
C ILE A 61 4.70 1.76 3.77
N ILE A 62 4.71 1.79 2.44
CA ILE A 62 4.99 2.98 1.62
C ILE A 62 3.69 3.38 0.93
N GLY A 63 3.09 4.49 1.34
CA GLY A 63 1.76 4.91 0.93
C GLY A 63 0.65 4.26 1.77
N GLY A 64 -0.50 4.00 1.17
CA GLY A 64 -1.63 3.36 1.86
C GLY A 64 -2.32 4.25 2.89
N GLY A 65 -2.59 5.50 2.51
CA GLY A 65 -3.12 6.55 3.39
C GLY A 65 -4.47 6.24 4.04
N ASP A 66 -5.25 5.28 3.50
CA ASP A 66 -6.49 4.82 4.14
C ASP A 66 -6.25 4.00 5.43
N GLY A 67 -5.02 3.46 5.61
CA GLY A 67 -4.62 2.68 6.77
C GLY A 67 -5.05 1.22 6.78
N GLY A 68 -5.68 0.72 5.71
CA GLY A 68 -6.14 -0.66 5.62
C GLY A 68 -5.00 -1.68 5.69
N VAL A 69 -3.90 -1.41 4.99
CA VAL A 69 -2.70 -2.27 5.02
C VAL A 69 -2.07 -2.28 6.41
N ALA A 70 -1.99 -1.11 7.09
CA ALA A 70 -1.47 -1.02 8.45
C ALA A 70 -2.35 -1.81 9.43
N ARG A 71 -3.69 -1.68 9.35
CA ARG A 71 -4.62 -2.47 10.14
C ARG A 71 -4.43 -3.97 9.89
N GLU A 72 -4.28 -4.38 8.64
CA GLU A 72 -4.10 -5.80 8.32
C GLU A 72 -2.77 -6.33 8.87
N CYS A 73 -1.67 -5.56 8.79
CA CYS A 73 -0.40 -5.92 9.44
C CYS A 73 -0.56 -6.11 10.96
N ILE A 74 -1.34 -5.24 11.63
CA ILE A 74 -1.67 -5.41 13.06
C ILE A 74 -2.41 -6.73 13.28
N SER A 75 -3.41 -7.05 12.46
CA SER A 75 -4.19 -8.28 12.56
C SER A 75 -3.35 -9.55 12.36
N LYS A 76 -2.25 -9.45 11.61
CA LYS A 76 -1.26 -10.51 11.38
C LYS A 76 -0.13 -10.51 12.41
N ASN A 77 -0.28 -9.74 13.50
CA ASN A 77 0.65 -9.69 14.62
C ASN A 77 2.06 -9.22 14.25
N PHE A 78 2.19 -8.26 13.32
CA PHE A 78 3.47 -7.58 13.14
C PHE A 78 3.83 -6.81 14.42
N ASN A 79 5.04 -7.02 14.94
CA ASN A 79 5.49 -6.39 16.18
C ASN A 79 5.78 -4.90 16.00
N PHE A 80 6.36 -4.54 14.85
CA PHE A 80 6.68 -3.15 14.49
C PHE A 80 6.27 -2.86 13.05
N ILE A 81 5.62 -1.71 12.85
CA ILE A 81 5.14 -1.23 11.56
C ILE A 81 5.58 0.21 11.42
N ASP A 82 6.48 0.50 10.47
CA ASP A 82 6.80 1.86 10.07
C ASP A 82 5.93 2.21 8.84
N TRP A 83 5.00 3.13 9.03
CA TRP A 83 4.07 3.55 7.98
C TRP A 83 4.45 4.93 7.45
N TYR A 84 4.94 4.96 6.21
CA TYR A 84 5.41 6.14 5.50
C TYR A 84 4.30 6.65 4.57
N GLU A 85 3.74 7.82 4.87
CA GLU A 85 2.69 8.42 4.06
C GLU A 85 3.01 9.89 3.73
N LEU A 86 2.87 10.23 2.45
CA LEU A 86 3.16 11.58 1.96
C LEU A 86 2.12 12.59 2.47
N ASP A 87 0.85 12.20 2.47
CA ASP A 87 -0.29 13.07 2.71
C ASP A 87 -1.03 12.71 4.00
N SER A 88 -0.66 13.34 5.11
CA SER A 88 -1.35 13.12 6.38
C SER A 88 -2.82 13.55 6.36
N GLU A 89 -3.22 14.45 5.44
CA GLU A 89 -4.62 14.89 5.33
C GLU A 89 -5.51 13.77 4.77
N VAL A 90 -4.97 12.87 3.93
CA VAL A 90 -5.68 11.64 3.51
C VAL A 90 -5.94 10.76 4.73
N VAL A 91 -4.93 10.55 5.58
CA VAL A 91 -5.09 9.72 6.80
C VAL A 91 -6.13 10.32 7.74
N ASP A 92 -6.10 11.63 7.94
CA ASP A 92 -7.05 12.33 8.83
C ASP A 92 -8.50 12.18 8.33
N VAL A 93 -8.73 12.39 7.03
CA VAL A 93 -10.08 12.30 6.46
C VAL A 93 -10.58 10.84 6.42
N CYS A 94 -9.70 9.87 6.17
CA CYS A 94 -10.04 8.45 6.24
C CYS A 94 -10.40 8.03 7.67
N ASN A 95 -9.62 8.45 8.66
CA ASN A 95 -9.94 8.21 10.08
C ASN A 95 -11.29 8.81 10.51
N LYS A 96 -11.67 9.93 9.91
CA LYS A 96 -12.95 10.60 10.20
C LYS A 96 -14.15 9.90 9.58
N HIS A 97 -14.02 9.40 8.34
CA HIS A 97 -15.17 8.99 7.53
C HIS A 97 -15.22 7.52 7.14
N LEU A 98 -14.10 6.80 7.14
CA LEU A 98 -14.05 5.40 6.69
C LEU A 98 -14.17 4.38 7.83
N GLY A 99 -14.78 4.77 8.94
CA GLY A 99 -15.04 3.86 10.06
C GLY A 99 -13.75 3.32 10.68
N ASP A 100 -13.66 1.99 10.78
CA ASP A 100 -12.55 1.33 11.46
C ASP A 100 -11.36 0.97 10.54
N ILE A 101 -11.38 1.36 9.26
CA ILE A 101 -10.35 0.92 8.31
C ILE A 101 -8.95 1.25 8.83
N GLY A 102 -8.61 2.51 9.03
CA GLY A 102 -7.28 2.94 9.45
C GLY A 102 -7.18 3.49 10.87
N LYS A 103 -8.31 3.83 11.48
CA LYS A 103 -8.36 4.55 12.76
C LYS A 103 -7.60 3.83 13.89
N LYS A 104 -7.78 2.53 13.99
CA LYS A 104 -7.10 1.73 15.01
C LYS A 104 -5.60 1.58 14.76
N ALA A 105 -5.15 1.74 13.52
CA ALA A 105 -3.73 1.65 13.18
C ALA A 105 -2.93 2.83 13.74
N THR A 106 -3.43 4.06 13.60
CA THR A 106 -2.75 5.26 14.11
C THR A 106 -2.69 5.34 15.64
N GLU A 107 -3.53 4.59 16.34
CA GLU A 107 -3.61 4.55 17.81
C GLU A 107 -2.73 3.46 18.44
N LYS A 108 -2.09 2.58 17.64
CA LYS A 108 -1.31 1.45 18.13
C LYS A 108 0.15 1.81 18.35
N ASN A 109 0.69 1.44 19.51
CA ASN A 109 2.11 1.64 19.85
C ASN A 109 3.06 0.87 18.91
N SER A 110 2.59 -0.18 18.25
CA SER A 110 3.34 -0.94 17.26
C SER A 110 3.48 -0.23 15.92
N VAL A 111 2.70 0.83 15.66
CA VAL A 111 2.70 1.60 14.42
C VAL A 111 3.37 2.94 14.64
N LYS A 112 4.41 3.20 13.85
CA LYS A 112 5.06 4.51 13.76
C LYS A 112 4.69 5.14 12.43
N CYS A 113 3.89 6.21 12.47
CA CYS A 113 3.60 7.01 11.29
C CYS A 113 4.76 7.97 11.01
N VAL A 114 5.18 8.03 9.75
CA VAL A 114 6.23 8.94 9.26
C VAL A 114 5.66 9.72 8.08
N TRP A 115 5.41 11.01 8.32
CA TRP A 115 4.81 11.90 7.33
C TRP A 115 5.86 12.48 6.39
N GLY A 116 5.59 12.45 5.09
CA GLY A 116 6.44 13.01 4.05
C GLY A 116 6.92 11.97 3.04
N ASP A 117 7.93 12.36 2.24
CA ASP A 117 8.48 11.49 1.19
C ASP A 117 9.14 10.24 1.79
N ALA A 118 8.49 9.09 1.57
CA ALA A 118 8.96 7.79 2.02
C ALA A 118 10.37 7.47 1.49
N PHE A 119 10.64 7.79 0.23
CA PHE A 119 11.92 7.45 -0.41
C PHE A 119 13.09 8.31 0.08
N GLN A 120 12.81 9.49 0.64
CA GLN A 120 13.83 10.24 1.39
C GLN A 120 14.01 9.65 2.80
N SER A 121 12.90 9.30 3.46
CA SER A 121 12.92 8.77 4.82
C SER A 121 13.67 7.44 4.93
N ILE A 122 13.47 6.51 3.99
CA ILE A 122 14.13 5.19 4.01
C ILE A 122 15.65 5.25 3.81
N LYS A 123 16.20 6.35 3.28
CA LYS A 123 17.65 6.50 3.10
C LYS A 123 18.43 6.42 4.44
N SER A 124 17.80 6.85 5.53
CA SER A 124 18.38 6.83 6.88
C SER A 124 18.13 5.53 7.63
N ILE A 125 17.33 4.62 7.07
CA ILE A 125 17.04 3.33 7.67
C ILE A 125 18.26 2.41 7.50
N LYS A 126 18.57 1.67 8.56
CA LYS A 126 19.65 0.69 8.57
C LYS A 126 19.37 -0.45 7.58
N ASP A 127 20.43 -1.01 7.01
CA ASP A 127 20.34 -2.21 6.18
C ASP A 127 19.69 -3.37 6.96
N ASP A 128 19.06 -4.30 6.25
CA ASP A 128 18.46 -5.51 6.81
C ASP A 128 17.49 -5.24 7.99
N THR A 129 16.64 -4.23 7.85
CA THR A 129 15.70 -3.82 8.92
C THR A 129 14.35 -4.52 8.84
N TYR A 130 13.79 -4.69 7.63
CA TYR A 130 12.41 -5.15 7.46
C TYR A 130 12.31 -6.59 6.96
N ASP A 131 11.34 -7.33 7.51
CA ASP A 131 10.92 -8.64 6.99
C ASP A 131 10.02 -8.46 5.77
N HIS A 132 9.20 -7.40 5.77
CA HIS A 132 8.29 -7.05 4.70
C HIS A 132 8.31 -5.55 4.37
N ILE A 133 8.23 -5.24 3.07
CA ILE A 133 7.93 -3.91 2.56
C ILE A 133 6.67 -4.01 1.70
N PHE A 134 5.64 -3.27 2.06
CA PHE A 134 4.40 -3.14 1.31
C PHE A 134 4.38 -1.80 0.59
N VAL A 135 4.33 -1.83 -0.75
CA VAL A 135 4.33 -0.62 -1.60
C VAL A 135 2.91 -0.39 -2.11
N ASP A 136 2.23 0.57 -1.50
CA ASP A 136 0.83 0.90 -1.75
C ASP A 136 0.71 2.33 -2.32
N LEU A 137 1.34 2.52 -3.47
CA LEU A 137 1.30 3.75 -4.26
C LEU A 137 0.25 3.64 -5.36
N ASN A 138 -0.11 4.77 -5.99
CA ASN A 138 -0.95 4.75 -7.18
C ASN A 138 -0.35 3.88 -8.29
N ASP A 139 -1.20 3.35 -9.16
CA ASP A 139 -0.83 2.44 -10.25
C ASP A 139 -0.46 3.18 -11.56
N ASP A 140 -0.20 4.49 -11.48
CA ASP A 140 0.23 5.30 -12.61
C ASP A 140 1.73 5.15 -12.94
N GLN A 141 2.12 5.56 -14.14
CA GLN A 141 3.50 5.43 -14.61
C GLN A 141 4.49 6.22 -13.75
N PHE A 142 4.08 7.37 -13.21
CA PHE A 142 4.94 8.18 -12.35
C PHE A 142 5.33 7.42 -11.07
N CYS A 143 4.38 6.76 -10.43
CA CYS A 143 4.62 5.95 -9.23
C CYS A 143 5.46 4.70 -9.53
N ILE A 144 5.26 4.07 -10.69
CA ILE A 144 6.09 2.94 -11.15
C ILE A 144 7.56 3.38 -11.33
N ASP A 145 7.78 4.49 -12.01
CA ASP A 145 9.13 5.03 -12.25
C ASP A 145 9.81 5.46 -10.94
N LEU A 146 9.03 6.04 -10.02
CA LEU A 146 9.51 6.44 -8.70
C LEU A 146 9.94 5.23 -7.87
N ALA A 147 9.13 4.17 -7.86
CA ALA A 147 9.47 2.92 -7.18
C ALA A 147 10.69 2.24 -7.82
N ALA A 148 10.75 2.17 -9.15
CA ALA A 148 11.89 1.62 -9.88
C ALA A 148 13.20 2.34 -9.54
N LYS A 149 13.18 3.67 -9.51
CA LYS A 149 14.34 4.50 -9.14
C LYS A 149 14.85 4.26 -7.73
N ASN A 150 13.96 3.86 -6.81
CA ASN A 150 14.27 3.66 -5.39
C ASN A 150 14.34 2.18 -4.98
N MET A 151 14.26 1.25 -5.94
CA MET A 151 14.21 -0.19 -5.65
C MET A 151 15.46 -0.65 -4.91
N ASP A 152 16.65 -0.21 -5.29
CA ASP A 152 17.90 -0.57 -4.59
C ASP A 152 17.88 -0.14 -3.11
N SER A 153 17.30 1.03 -2.81
CA SER A 153 17.13 1.51 -1.44
C SER A 153 16.15 0.64 -0.64
N MET A 154 15.08 0.18 -1.27
CA MET A 154 14.13 -0.75 -0.65
C MET A 154 14.76 -2.12 -0.42
N ILE A 155 15.50 -2.65 -1.40
CA ILE A 155 16.23 -3.91 -1.27
C ILE A 155 17.25 -3.84 -0.13
N ARG A 156 18.01 -2.75 -0.02
CA ARG A 156 19.01 -2.56 1.04
C ARG A 156 18.44 -2.67 2.45
N ILE A 157 17.26 -2.09 2.68
CA ILE A 157 16.62 -2.13 4.01
C ILE A 157 15.81 -3.40 4.28
N LEU A 158 15.63 -4.24 3.26
CA LEU A 158 14.97 -5.54 3.36
C LEU A 158 15.97 -6.59 3.84
N LYS A 159 15.60 -7.36 4.85
CA LYS A 159 16.42 -8.47 5.34
C LYS A 159 16.65 -9.53 4.26
N PRO A 160 17.72 -10.34 4.35
CA PRO A 160 17.83 -11.57 3.56
C PRO A 160 16.57 -12.43 3.73
N LYS A 161 16.00 -12.90 2.62
CA LYS A 161 14.70 -13.58 2.55
C LYS A 161 13.48 -12.70 2.92
N GLY A 162 13.67 -11.42 3.18
CA GLY A 162 12.58 -10.48 3.30
C GLY A 162 11.79 -10.36 2.00
N VAL A 163 10.56 -9.89 2.06
CA VAL A 163 9.63 -9.83 0.92
C VAL A 163 9.21 -8.40 0.66
N ILE A 164 9.28 -8.00 -0.60
CA ILE A 164 8.63 -6.80 -1.08
C ILE A 164 7.34 -7.18 -1.82
N THR A 165 6.25 -6.55 -1.47
CA THR A 165 4.95 -6.71 -2.12
C THR A 165 4.42 -5.36 -2.54
N ALA A 166 3.99 -5.22 -3.79
CA ALA A 166 3.38 -3.99 -4.31
C ALA A 166 2.00 -4.27 -4.87
N GLN A 167 1.09 -3.32 -4.70
CA GLN A 167 -0.08 -3.26 -5.55
C GLN A 167 0.38 -2.88 -6.96
N VAL A 168 -0.15 -3.54 -7.97
CA VAL A 168 0.27 -3.34 -9.37
C VAL A 168 -0.89 -3.04 -10.32
N GLY A 169 -2.08 -2.85 -9.77
CA GLY A 169 -3.26 -2.47 -10.53
C GLY A 169 -4.01 -3.65 -11.15
N SER A 170 -4.85 -3.34 -12.11
CA SER A 170 -5.74 -4.29 -12.76
C SER A 170 -5.26 -4.66 -14.17
N GLN A 171 -5.00 -5.96 -14.39
CA GLN A 171 -4.70 -6.48 -15.72
C GLN A 171 -5.86 -6.27 -16.68
N ASP A 172 -7.10 -6.23 -16.17
CA ASP A 172 -8.29 -6.09 -17.00
C ASP A 172 -8.46 -4.63 -17.50
N LYS A 173 -8.10 -3.64 -16.69
CA LYS A 173 -8.27 -2.21 -17.01
C LYS A 173 -7.01 -1.53 -17.52
N LYS A 174 -5.85 -1.86 -16.93
CA LYS A 174 -4.57 -1.20 -17.21
C LYS A 174 -3.43 -2.23 -17.40
N PRO A 175 -3.53 -3.17 -18.38
CA PRO A 175 -2.58 -4.28 -18.54
C PRO A 175 -1.13 -3.79 -18.69
N LYS A 176 -0.93 -2.71 -19.45
CA LYS A 176 0.40 -2.15 -19.70
C LYS A 176 1.09 -1.66 -18.43
N GLN A 177 0.35 -1.11 -17.49
CA GLN A 177 0.90 -0.66 -16.21
C GLN A 177 1.28 -1.86 -15.33
N VAL A 178 0.44 -2.90 -15.30
CA VAL A 178 0.76 -4.15 -14.61
C VAL A 178 2.04 -4.76 -15.18
N ASP A 179 2.17 -4.82 -16.50
CA ASP A 179 3.37 -5.33 -17.18
C ASP A 179 4.62 -4.49 -16.83
N ASN A 180 4.49 -3.17 -16.77
CA ASN A 180 5.59 -2.27 -16.38
C ASN A 180 6.03 -2.53 -14.94
N TRP A 181 5.11 -2.68 -13.98
CA TRP A 181 5.41 -3.07 -12.62
C TRP A 181 6.14 -4.43 -12.55
N LEU A 182 5.61 -5.43 -13.26
CA LEU A 182 6.23 -6.76 -13.31
C LEU A 182 7.64 -6.74 -13.90
N ASN A 183 7.88 -5.91 -14.90
CA ASN A 183 9.22 -5.73 -15.45
C ASN A 183 10.20 -5.17 -14.42
N VAL A 184 9.79 -4.20 -13.59
CA VAL A 184 10.60 -3.68 -12.48
C VAL A 184 10.94 -4.79 -11.47
N PHE A 185 9.95 -5.57 -11.04
CA PHE A 185 10.17 -6.66 -10.10
C PHE A 185 11.06 -7.77 -10.69
N ASN A 186 10.80 -8.19 -11.92
CA ASN A 186 11.57 -9.23 -12.57
C ASN A 186 13.02 -8.80 -12.84
N HIS A 187 13.26 -7.52 -13.13
CA HIS A 187 14.62 -6.99 -13.30
C HIS A 187 15.47 -7.16 -12.02
N HIS A 188 14.88 -6.88 -10.85
CA HIS A 188 15.61 -6.91 -9.58
C HIS A 188 15.63 -8.28 -8.90
N PHE A 189 14.56 -9.08 -9.04
CA PHE A 189 14.39 -10.32 -8.27
C PHE A 189 14.32 -11.59 -9.12
N GLY A 190 14.14 -11.47 -10.42
CA GLY A 190 14.11 -12.61 -11.37
C GLY A 190 12.77 -13.35 -11.44
N ASN A 191 11.95 -13.36 -10.40
CA ASN A 191 10.62 -13.95 -10.42
C ASN A 191 9.64 -13.24 -9.48
N ALA A 192 8.68 -12.55 -10.04
CA ALA A 192 7.58 -11.97 -9.29
C ALA A 192 6.40 -12.97 -9.22
N LYS A 193 5.81 -13.12 -8.03
CA LYS A 193 4.58 -13.91 -7.85
C LYS A 193 3.39 -12.97 -7.80
N LEU A 194 2.37 -13.25 -8.62
CA LEU A 194 1.11 -12.50 -8.61
C LEU A 194 0.07 -13.17 -7.70
N SER A 195 -0.58 -12.34 -6.91
CA SER A 195 -1.83 -12.63 -6.22
C SER A 195 -2.92 -11.73 -6.79
N ARG A 196 -4.15 -12.24 -6.88
CA ARG A 196 -5.27 -11.55 -7.53
C ARG A 196 -6.54 -11.69 -6.71
N VAL A 197 -7.33 -10.62 -6.63
CA VAL A 197 -8.64 -10.60 -5.99
C VAL A 197 -9.58 -9.66 -6.73
N TYR A 198 -10.85 -10.06 -6.89
CA TYR A 198 -11.88 -9.17 -7.43
C TYR A 198 -12.34 -8.20 -6.35
N ILE A 199 -12.34 -6.90 -6.66
CA ILE A 199 -12.79 -5.83 -5.76
C ILE A 199 -14.08 -5.24 -6.37
N PRO A 200 -15.24 -5.48 -5.76
CA PRO A 200 -16.52 -5.03 -6.29
C PRO A 200 -16.60 -3.52 -6.54
N SER A 201 -16.11 -2.70 -5.62
CA SER A 201 -16.12 -1.24 -5.76
C SER A 201 -15.22 -0.72 -6.88
N PHE A 202 -14.20 -1.47 -7.26
CA PHE A 202 -13.33 -1.17 -8.40
C PHE A 202 -13.87 -1.75 -9.73
N ASP A 203 -14.86 -2.64 -9.64
CA ASP A 203 -15.40 -3.40 -10.77
C ASP A 203 -14.31 -4.09 -11.61
N CYS A 204 -13.31 -4.64 -10.96
CA CYS A 204 -12.24 -5.39 -11.60
C CYS A 204 -11.45 -6.25 -10.62
N SER A 205 -10.64 -7.15 -11.16
CA SER A 205 -9.65 -7.86 -10.37
C SER A 205 -8.40 -7.01 -10.20
N TRP A 206 -7.91 -6.95 -8.95
CA TRP A 206 -6.70 -6.23 -8.57
C TRP A 206 -5.55 -7.20 -8.33
N ASN A 207 -4.34 -6.79 -8.66
CA ASN A 207 -3.16 -7.64 -8.60
C ASN A 207 -2.12 -7.09 -7.61
N PHE A 208 -1.45 -8.00 -6.94
CA PHE A 208 -0.31 -7.74 -6.06
C PHE A 208 0.88 -8.58 -6.51
N SER A 209 2.04 -7.95 -6.66
CA SER A 209 3.29 -8.62 -7.00
C SER A 209 4.15 -8.77 -5.77
N SER A 210 4.66 -9.97 -5.51
CA SER A 210 5.53 -10.27 -4.38
C SER A 210 6.83 -10.93 -4.83
N SER A 211 7.95 -10.49 -4.28
CA SER A 211 9.28 -11.05 -4.55
C SER A 211 10.13 -11.16 -3.28
N ILE A 212 10.97 -12.19 -3.24
CA ILE A 212 11.89 -12.47 -2.12
C ILE A 212 13.24 -11.85 -2.41
N ASN A 213 13.83 -11.18 -1.41
CA ASN A 213 15.22 -10.76 -1.41
C ASN A 213 16.13 -11.96 -1.14
N HIS A 214 17.01 -12.30 -2.06
CA HIS A 214 17.91 -13.47 -2.00
C HIS A 214 19.25 -13.18 -1.33
#